data_a4906bd8777f7c8a26fac135ce93baf5
#
_entry.id   a4906bd8777f7c8a26fac135ce93baf5
#
_cell.length_a   1.000
_cell.length_b   1.000
_cell.length_c   1.000
_cell.angle_alpha   90.00
_cell.angle_beta   90.00
_cell.angle_gamma   90.00
#
_symmetry.space_group_name_H-M   'P 1'
#
loop_
_entity.id
_entity.type
_entity.pdbx_description
1 polymer ?
#
loop_
_entity_poly.entity_id
_entity_poly.type
_entity_poly.pdbx_seq_one_letter_code
_entity_poly.pdbx_strand_id
1 'polypeptide(L)'
;MTTYGIGTQTPEQALDSLSDMTTDLTPIQNDEFHARIAKAQAYMQANNIDAIYLNAGTNLAYFTGMRWYASERLVGAILPAKGDVQYIAPFFEIGSLNDFMVIDGPIRGWQEHENPYQLCVEVLSEMGISKTGTLGIDESAQFFIYDGINKANGNYNIVNAQCVTAHCRMHKSANELALMQRAMDMTLEVHKATASMLYEGITTTEVEAFIKKAHQKVGAPGNYFCIVLF
;
A
#
# COMPACT_ATOMS: atom_id res chain seq x y z
N MET A 1 -10.95 43.06 9.80
CA MET A 1 -11.15 41.93 8.88
C MET A 1 -11.93 40.89 9.64
N THR A 2 -13.05 40.44 9.16
CA THR A 2 -13.84 39.35 9.80
C THR A 2 -13.13 38.04 9.49
N THR A 3 -12.44 37.46 10.48
CA THR A 3 -11.77 36.16 10.38
C THR A 3 -12.84 35.07 10.52
N TYR A 4 -13.54 34.76 9.45
CA TYR A 4 -14.60 33.73 9.44
C TYR A 4 -14.09 32.41 10.03
N GLY A 5 -14.50 32.11 11.29
CA GLY A 5 -14.22 30.85 11.96
C GLY A 5 -12.80 30.64 12.47
N ILE A 6 -11.85 31.56 12.25
CA ILE A 6 -10.47 31.43 12.72
C ILE A 6 -10.39 31.93 14.17
N GLY A 7 -9.80 31.11 15.07
CA GLY A 7 -9.56 31.50 16.47
C GLY A 7 -10.84 31.71 17.28
N THR A 8 -11.92 31.00 16.93
CA THR A 8 -13.22 31.15 17.61
C THR A 8 -13.47 30.15 18.71
N GLN A 9 -12.61 29.13 18.84
CA GLN A 9 -12.77 28.00 19.78
C GLN A 9 -11.47 27.69 20.50
N THR A 10 -11.57 27.10 21.70
CA THR A 10 -10.39 26.46 22.30
C THR A 10 -10.07 25.14 21.56
N PRO A 11 -8.83 24.61 21.68
CA PRO A 11 -8.49 23.30 21.10
C PRO A 11 -9.43 22.17 21.53
N GLU A 12 -9.88 22.17 22.80
CA GLU A 12 -10.84 21.19 23.32
C GLU A 12 -12.21 21.32 22.66
N GLN A 13 -12.74 22.54 22.56
CA GLN A 13 -14.01 22.80 21.90
C GLN A 13 -13.98 22.40 20.42
N ALA A 14 -12.87 22.70 19.73
CA ALA A 14 -12.70 22.31 18.33
C ALA A 14 -12.63 20.78 18.15
N LEU A 15 -11.95 20.05 19.06
CA LEU A 15 -11.94 18.58 19.04
C LEU A 15 -13.33 17.99 19.36
N ASP A 16 -14.07 18.56 20.31
CA ASP A 16 -15.39 18.08 20.71
C ASP A 16 -16.46 18.32 19.62
N SER A 17 -16.22 19.24 18.69
CA SER A 17 -17.08 19.46 17.52
C SER A 17 -16.96 18.35 16.47
N LEU A 18 -15.92 17.51 16.52
CA LEU A 18 -15.68 16.43 15.59
C LEU A 18 -16.30 15.11 16.09
N SER A 19 -16.75 14.29 15.16
CA SER A 19 -17.29 12.96 15.42
C SER A 19 -16.74 11.95 14.43
N ASP A 20 -16.84 10.65 14.78
CA ASP A 20 -16.44 9.56 13.88
C ASP A 20 -17.24 9.62 12.56
N MET A 21 -16.51 9.56 11.45
CA MET A 21 -17.03 9.64 10.08
C MET A 21 -16.88 8.31 9.33
N THR A 22 -16.54 7.21 10.02
CA THR A 22 -16.22 5.92 9.38
C THR A 22 -17.31 4.87 9.50
N THR A 23 -18.37 5.12 10.26
CA THR A 23 -19.39 4.13 10.64
C THR A 23 -20.16 3.50 9.48
N ASP A 24 -20.25 4.18 8.35
CA ASP A 24 -20.94 3.76 7.12
C ASP A 24 -20.00 3.33 5.99
N LEU A 25 -18.72 3.21 6.26
CA LEU A 25 -17.71 2.80 5.26
C LEU A 25 -17.62 1.27 5.17
N THR A 26 -17.50 0.78 3.94
CA THR A 26 -17.15 -0.60 3.65
C THR A 26 -15.68 -0.70 3.26
N PRO A 27 -14.84 -1.37 4.05
CA PRO A 27 -13.46 -1.63 3.67
C PRO A 27 -13.38 -2.44 2.36
N ILE A 28 -12.24 -2.39 1.68
CA ILE A 28 -11.98 -3.27 0.53
C ILE A 28 -12.11 -4.73 1.00
N GLN A 29 -12.97 -5.50 0.34
CA GLN A 29 -13.26 -6.89 0.67
C GLN A 29 -12.43 -7.86 -0.18
N ASN A 30 -12.38 -9.14 0.22
CA ASN A 30 -11.57 -10.16 -0.45
C ASN A 30 -11.96 -10.35 -1.92
N ASP A 31 -13.23 -10.27 -2.26
CA ASP A 31 -13.72 -10.37 -3.65
C ASP A 31 -13.18 -9.24 -4.53
N GLU A 32 -13.03 -8.03 -3.99
CA GLU A 32 -12.40 -6.92 -4.73
C GLU A 32 -10.89 -7.17 -4.95
N PHE A 33 -10.16 -7.72 -3.97
CA PHE A 33 -8.76 -8.12 -4.18
C PHE A 33 -8.64 -9.22 -5.23
N HIS A 34 -9.49 -10.24 -5.19
CA HIS A 34 -9.53 -11.28 -6.23
C HIS A 34 -9.85 -10.71 -7.61
N ALA A 35 -10.77 -9.75 -7.71
CA ALA A 35 -11.07 -9.07 -8.97
C ALA A 35 -9.87 -8.28 -9.52
N ARG A 36 -9.09 -7.62 -8.65
CA ARG A 36 -7.86 -6.91 -9.01
C ARG A 36 -6.78 -7.87 -9.52
N ILE A 37 -6.61 -9.02 -8.85
CA ILE A 37 -5.69 -10.09 -9.28
C ILE A 37 -6.12 -10.61 -10.65
N ALA A 38 -7.40 -10.97 -10.82
CA ALA A 38 -7.92 -11.47 -12.09
C ALA A 38 -7.73 -10.45 -13.23
N LYS A 39 -7.93 -9.17 -12.97
CA LYS A 39 -7.69 -8.09 -13.94
C LYS A 39 -6.22 -8.01 -14.35
N ALA A 40 -5.30 -8.12 -13.38
CA ALA A 40 -3.86 -8.14 -13.65
C ALA A 40 -3.47 -9.37 -14.48
N GLN A 41 -3.99 -10.54 -14.13
CA GLN A 41 -3.73 -11.79 -14.82
C GLN A 41 -4.23 -11.76 -16.28
N ALA A 42 -5.43 -11.23 -16.51
CA ALA A 42 -5.96 -11.06 -17.86
C ALA A 42 -5.08 -10.13 -18.71
N TYR A 43 -4.62 -9.01 -18.12
CA TYR A 43 -3.71 -8.09 -18.80
C TYR A 43 -2.36 -8.73 -19.09
N MET A 44 -1.77 -9.44 -18.13
CA MET A 44 -0.49 -10.13 -18.30
C MET A 44 -0.56 -11.16 -19.43
N GLN A 45 -1.62 -11.98 -19.45
CA GLN A 45 -1.84 -12.98 -20.53
C GLN A 45 -1.95 -12.33 -21.91
N ALA A 46 -2.67 -11.21 -22.02
CA ALA A 46 -2.83 -10.49 -23.27
C ALA A 46 -1.53 -9.81 -23.74
N ASN A 47 -0.56 -9.59 -22.87
CA ASN A 47 0.69 -8.89 -23.15
C ASN A 47 1.95 -9.76 -23.02
N ASN A 48 1.80 -11.09 -22.93
CA ASN A 48 2.89 -12.05 -22.82
C ASN A 48 3.84 -11.77 -21.63
N ILE A 49 3.24 -11.42 -20.48
CA ILE A 49 3.94 -11.30 -19.20
C ILE A 49 3.54 -12.53 -18.37
N ASP A 50 4.51 -13.34 -17.96
CA ASP A 50 4.21 -14.61 -17.28
C ASP A 50 4.00 -14.47 -15.79
N ALA A 51 4.67 -13.49 -15.18
CA ALA A 51 4.50 -13.12 -13.78
C ALA A 51 4.94 -11.68 -13.51
N ILE A 52 4.50 -11.14 -12.37
CA ILE A 52 5.08 -9.92 -11.80
C ILE A 52 5.55 -10.19 -10.37
N TYR A 53 6.70 -9.62 -10.01
CA TYR A 53 7.13 -9.48 -8.62
C TYR A 53 6.55 -8.17 -8.07
N LEU A 54 5.77 -8.27 -7.01
CA LEU A 54 5.19 -7.17 -6.25
C LEU A 54 6.05 -6.92 -5.02
N ASN A 55 6.65 -5.75 -4.93
CA ASN A 55 7.46 -5.37 -3.79
C ASN A 55 6.60 -4.94 -2.59
N ALA A 56 7.12 -5.13 -1.37
CA ALA A 56 6.52 -4.55 -0.17
C ALA A 56 6.21 -3.06 -0.39
N GLY A 57 4.96 -2.66 -0.13
CA GLY A 57 4.48 -1.31 -0.39
C GLY A 57 3.09 -1.28 -0.99
N THR A 58 2.81 -0.21 -1.74
CA THR A 58 1.45 0.09 -2.23
C THR A 58 0.93 -0.96 -3.21
N ASN A 59 1.77 -1.48 -4.12
CA ASN A 59 1.31 -2.45 -5.10
C ASN A 59 1.01 -3.80 -4.45
N LEU A 60 1.83 -4.29 -3.52
CA LEU A 60 1.54 -5.47 -2.73
C LEU A 60 0.20 -5.32 -1.98
N ALA A 61 0.02 -4.21 -1.27
CA ALA A 61 -1.23 -3.91 -0.56
C ALA A 61 -2.45 -3.80 -1.48
N TYR A 62 -2.29 -3.24 -2.68
CA TYR A 62 -3.37 -3.09 -3.64
C TYR A 62 -3.90 -4.44 -4.14
N PHE A 63 -3.01 -5.38 -4.47
CA PHE A 63 -3.40 -6.67 -5.03
C PHE A 63 -3.76 -7.70 -3.95
N THR A 64 -3.09 -7.67 -2.81
CA THR A 64 -3.20 -8.75 -1.81
C THR A 64 -3.82 -8.32 -0.48
N GLY A 65 -4.04 -7.02 -0.27
CA GLY A 65 -4.45 -6.48 1.03
C GLY A 65 -3.32 -6.43 2.08
N MET A 66 -2.20 -7.10 1.85
CA MET A 66 -1.08 -7.16 2.79
C MET A 66 -0.38 -5.80 2.89
N ARG A 67 -0.46 -5.17 4.05
CA ARG A 67 0.23 -3.90 4.34
C ARG A 67 1.59 -4.17 4.95
N TRP A 68 2.61 -4.16 4.11
CA TRP A 68 4.00 -4.31 4.51
C TRP A 68 4.84 -3.16 3.95
N TYR A 69 5.73 -2.59 4.77
CA TYR A 69 6.61 -1.51 4.34
C TYR A 69 7.91 -2.04 3.79
N ALA A 70 8.37 -1.44 2.71
CA ALA A 70 9.68 -1.77 2.14
C ALA A 70 10.82 -1.43 3.12
N SER A 71 11.77 -2.34 3.23
CA SER A 71 12.97 -2.20 4.06
C SER A 71 14.21 -2.61 3.25
N GLU A 72 15.32 -2.86 3.94
CA GLU A 72 16.55 -3.41 3.36
C GLU A 72 16.45 -4.90 3.01
N ARG A 73 15.36 -5.58 3.43
CA ARG A 73 15.12 -6.99 3.15
C ARG A 73 14.10 -7.19 2.05
N LEU A 74 14.28 -8.24 1.27
CA LEU A 74 13.31 -8.62 0.27
C LEU A 74 12.07 -9.20 0.96
N VAL A 75 10.96 -8.46 0.87
CA VAL A 75 9.61 -8.92 1.19
C VAL A 75 8.71 -8.55 0.02
N GLY A 76 7.94 -9.50 -0.46
CA GLY A 76 7.04 -9.25 -1.59
C GLY A 76 6.23 -10.48 -1.96
N ALA A 77 5.67 -10.46 -3.16
CA ALA A 77 4.93 -11.59 -3.70
C ALA A 77 5.18 -11.73 -5.20
N ILE A 78 5.09 -12.95 -5.69
CA ILE A 78 5.03 -13.25 -7.12
C ILE A 78 3.57 -13.52 -7.47
N LEU A 79 3.03 -12.71 -8.36
CA LEU A 79 1.71 -12.89 -8.96
C LEU A 79 1.89 -13.45 -10.37
N PRO A 80 1.58 -14.73 -10.61
CA PRO A 80 1.67 -15.33 -11.94
C PRO A 80 0.49 -14.89 -12.81
N ALA A 81 0.67 -14.94 -14.12
CA ALA A 81 -0.42 -14.73 -15.09
C ALA A 81 -1.53 -15.80 -15.00
N LYS A 82 -1.23 -16.94 -14.40
CA LYS A 82 -2.19 -18.03 -14.10
C LYS A 82 -1.81 -18.71 -12.79
N GLY A 83 -2.78 -18.89 -11.91
CA GLY A 83 -2.59 -19.52 -10.59
C GLY A 83 -2.56 -18.50 -9.46
N ASP A 84 -2.18 -18.94 -8.29
CA ASP A 84 -2.27 -18.18 -7.05
C ASP A 84 -0.99 -17.39 -6.76
N VAL A 85 -1.14 -16.31 -6.01
CA VAL A 85 -0.02 -15.50 -5.52
C VAL A 85 0.84 -16.31 -4.54
N GLN A 86 2.16 -16.14 -4.60
CA GLN A 86 3.09 -16.68 -3.59
C GLN A 86 3.92 -15.57 -2.99
N TYR A 87 4.02 -15.59 -1.67
CA TYR A 87 4.77 -14.59 -0.90
C TYR A 87 6.21 -15.03 -0.66
N ILE A 88 7.12 -14.06 -0.58
CA ILE A 88 8.54 -14.28 -0.29
C ILE A 88 8.94 -13.33 0.84
N ALA A 89 9.53 -13.87 1.90
CA ALA A 89 9.93 -13.07 3.06
C ALA A 89 11.10 -13.71 3.81
N PRO A 90 11.80 -12.96 4.68
CA PRO A 90 12.72 -13.55 5.66
C PRO A 90 11.99 -14.59 6.51
N PHE A 91 12.64 -15.68 6.82
CA PHE A 91 12.03 -16.77 7.57
C PHE A 91 11.46 -16.33 8.93
N PHE A 92 12.17 -15.44 9.63
CA PHE A 92 11.73 -14.93 10.94
C PHE A 92 10.50 -14.00 10.86
N GLU A 93 10.16 -13.47 9.68
CA GLU A 93 8.98 -12.60 9.47
C GLU A 93 7.71 -13.39 9.07
N ILE A 94 7.81 -14.71 8.84
CA ILE A 94 6.66 -15.51 8.36
C ILE A 94 5.48 -15.44 9.34
N GLY A 95 5.74 -15.43 10.65
CA GLY A 95 4.70 -15.27 11.67
C GLY A 95 3.93 -13.97 11.49
N SER A 96 4.67 -12.86 11.39
CA SER A 96 4.09 -11.53 11.19
C SER A 96 3.35 -11.42 9.84
N LEU A 97 3.90 -12.01 8.76
CA LEU A 97 3.21 -12.02 7.47
C LEU A 97 1.86 -12.73 7.53
N ASN A 98 1.79 -13.86 8.23
CA ASN A 98 0.53 -14.59 8.42
C ASN A 98 -0.54 -13.74 9.13
N ASP A 99 -0.13 -12.92 10.10
CA ASP A 99 -1.04 -12.03 10.83
C ASP A 99 -1.57 -10.88 9.95
N PHE A 100 -0.81 -10.46 8.94
CA PHE A 100 -1.19 -9.39 8.01
C PHE A 100 -1.76 -9.89 6.68
N MET A 101 -1.79 -11.21 6.45
CA MET A 101 -2.26 -11.80 5.21
C MET A 101 -3.78 -11.62 5.06
N VAL A 102 -4.22 -11.10 3.91
CA VAL A 102 -5.64 -10.95 3.56
C VAL A 102 -6.01 -11.91 2.43
N ILE A 103 -5.20 -12.00 1.40
CA ILE A 103 -5.34 -13.00 0.34
C ILE A 103 -4.37 -14.14 0.65
N ASP A 104 -4.92 -15.33 0.82
CA ASP A 104 -4.15 -16.53 1.14
C ASP A 104 -3.16 -16.90 0.02
N GLY A 105 -2.02 -17.43 0.42
CA GLY A 105 -1.02 -17.94 -0.51
C GLY A 105 0.18 -18.52 0.23
N PRO A 106 0.95 -19.45 -0.40
CA PRO A 106 2.16 -19.99 0.20
C PRO A 106 3.18 -18.89 0.50
N ILE A 107 3.83 -18.98 1.66
CA ILE A 107 4.97 -18.12 2.00
C ILE A 107 6.25 -18.93 1.84
N ARG A 108 7.18 -18.44 1.02
CA ARG A 108 8.53 -18.97 0.85
C ARG A 108 9.50 -18.14 1.69
N GLY A 109 10.02 -18.77 2.74
CA GLY A 109 10.97 -18.12 3.64
C GLY A 109 12.42 -18.30 3.20
N TRP A 110 13.24 -17.26 3.36
CA TRP A 110 14.69 -17.30 3.19
C TRP A 110 15.38 -16.99 4.52
N GLN A 111 16.52 -17.64 4.76
CA GLN A 111 17.37 -17.41 5.94
C GLN A 111 18.38 -16.30 5.65
N GLU A 112 18.86 -15.58 6.68
CA GLU A 112 19.80 -14.47 6.54
C GLU A 112 21.13 -14.82 5.81
N HIS A 113 21.48 -16.10 5.72
CA HIS A 113 22.66 -16.58 4.99
C HIS A 113 22.34 -17.07 3.57
N GLU A 114 21.07 -17.07 3.17
CA GLU A 114 20.61 -17.50 1.84
C GLU A 114 20.46 -16.30 0.90
N ASN A 115 20.38 -16.60 -0.39
CA ASN A 115 20.15 -15.58 -1.41
C ASN A 115 18.65 -15.44 -1.71
N PRO A 116 17.96 -14.39 -1.23
CA PRO A 116 16.52 -14.22 -1.44
C PRO A 116 16.14 -14.02 -2.91
N TYR A 117 17.05 -13.52 -3.72
CA TYR A 117 16.81 -13.30 -5.16
C TYR A 117 16.82 -14.62 -5.93
N GLN A 118 17.68 -15.56 -5.50
CA GLN A 118 17.70 -16.91 -6.04
C GLN A 118 16.37 -17.62 -5.70
N LEU A 119 15.85 -17.44 -4.50
CA LEU A 119 14.54 -17.97 -4.11
C LEU A 119 13.40 -17.43 -5.00
N CYS A 120 13.44 -16.15 -5.41
CA CYS A 120 12.47 -15.62 -6.36
C CYS A 120 12.48 -16.42 -7.68
N VAL A 121 13.67 -16.73 -8.20
CA VAL A 121 13.84 -17.50 -9.44
C VAL A 121 13.37 -18.96 -9.27
N GLU A 122 13.62 -19.56 -8.12
CA GLU A 122 13.14 -20.91 -7.79
C GLU A 122 11.62 -20.96 -7.73
N VAL A 123 10.99 -19.98 -7.07
CA VAL A 123 9.52 -19.86 -7.01
C VAL A 123 8.90 -19.75 -8.41
N LEU A 124 9.47 -18.94 -9.31
CA LEU A 124 9.02 -18.86 -10.70
C LEU A 124 9.08 -20.22 -11.40
N SER A 125 10.17 -20.97 -11.20
CA SER A 125 10.33 -22.30 -11.77
C SER A 125 9.34 -23.31 -11.20
N GLU A 126 9.06 -23.27 -9.91
CA GLU A 126 8.06 -24.11 -9.23
C GLU A 126 6.64 -23.79 -9.65
N MET A 127 6.36 -22.54 -9.97
CA MET A 127 5.09 -22.12 -10.60
C MET A 127 4.94 -22.59 -12.04
N GLY A 128 5.95 -23.26 -12.61
CA GLY A 128 5.95 -23.75 -13.99
C GLY A 128 6.17 -22.66 -15.03
N ILE A 129 6.66 -21.49 -14.63
CA ILE A 129 6.98 -20.41 -15.57
C ILE A 129 8.25 -20.77 -16.34
N SER A 130 8.19 -20.69 -17.66
CA SER A 130 9.32 -20.99 -18.53
C SER A 130 10.53 -20.14 -18.18
N LYS A 131 11.74 -20.73 -18.18
CA LYS A 131 13.00 -20.00 -17.95
C LYS A 131 13.27 -18.88 -18.97
N THR A 132 12.57 -18.87 -20.11
CA THR A 132 12.59 -17.81 -21.13
C THR A 132 11.35 -16.92 -21.03
N GLY A 133 10.55 -17.07 -19.97
CA GLY A 133 9.35 -16.28 -19.74
C GLY A 133 9.67 -14.84 -19.36
N THR A 134 8.63 -14.01 -19.32
CA THR A 134 8.74 -12.58 -18.97
C THR A 134 8.32 -12.34 -17.54
N LEU A 135 9.25 -11.80 -16.74
CA LEU A 135 9.02 -11.36 -15.37
C LEU A 135 8.98 -9.83 -15.30
N GLY A 136 7.84 -9.28 -14.92
CA GLY A 136 7.74 -7.86 -14.58
C GLY A 136 8.23 -7.60 -13.16
N ILE A 137 9.07 -6.60 -12.95
CA ILE A 137 9.43 -6.13 -11.62
C ILE A 137 8.62 -4.88 -11.28
N ASP A 138 8.05 -4.85 -10.08
CA ASP A 138 7.33 -3.70 -9.53
C ASP A 138 8.15 -2.41 -9.69
N GLU A 139 7.57 -1.38 -10.26
CA GLU A 139 8.21 -0.07 -10.48
C GLU A 139 8.61 0.63 -9.17
N SER A 140 8.03 0.22 -8.05
CA SER A 140 8.37 0.75 -6.72
C SER A 140 9.49 -0.02 -6.02
N ALA A 141 9.96 -1.13 -6.61
CA ALA A 141 11.05 -1.92 -6.04
C ALA A 141 12.35 -1.11 -6.01
N GLN A 142 13.04 -1.17 -4.87
CA GLN A 142 14.36 -0.55 -4.76
C GLN A 142 15.33 -1.19 -5.75
N PHE A 143 16.31 -0.39 -6.21
CA PHE A 143 17.27 -0.84 -7.22
C PHE A 143 17.98 -2.13 -6.83
N PHE A 144 18.32 -2.34 -5.55
CA PHE A 144 19.02 -3.55 -5.11
C PHE A 144 18.16 -4.82 -5.26
N ILE A 145 16.82 -4.71 -5.17
CA ILE A 145 15.90 -5.82 -5.44
C ILE A 145 15.95 -6.21 -6.92
N TYR A 146 15.81 -5.22 -7.80
CA TYR A 146 15.91 -5.43 -9.25
C TYR A 146 17.27 -6.02 -9.63
N ASP A 147 18.36 -5.43 -9.16
CA ASP A 147 19.73 -5.87 -9.47
C ASP A 147 19.99 -7.29 -8.94
N GLY A 148 19.51 -7.59 -7.73
CA GLY A 148 19.62 -8.92 -7.14
C GLY A 148 18.86 -9.99 -7.92
N ILE A 149 17.60 -9.74 -8.27
CA ILE A 149 16.79 -10.67 -9.10
C ILE A 149 17.42 -10.81 -10.49
N ASN A 150 17.89 -9.72 -11.10
CA ASN A 150 18.52 -9.75 -12.41
C ASN A 150 19.83 -10.55 -12.42
N LYS A 151 20.63 -10.48 -11.36
CA LYS A 151 21.86 -11.29 -11.20
C LYS A 151 21.58 -12.76 -10.93
N ALA A 152 20.54 -13.07 -10.19
CA ALA A 152 20.10 -14.45 -9.94
C ALA A 152 19.36 -15.06 -11.12
N ASN A 153 18.87 -14.21 -12.03
CA ASN A 153 18.06 -14.55 -13.19
C ASN A 153 18.85 -15.44 -14.17
N GLY A 154 18.34 -16.64 -14.41
CA GLY A 154 18.94 -17.53 -15.40
C GLY A 154 18.78 -17.01 -16.82
N ASN A 155 17.55 -16.85 -17.31
CA ASN A 155 17.22 -16.44 -18.68
C ASN A 155 15.85 -15.74 -18.83
N TYR A 156 15.20 -15.36 -17.74
CA TYR A 156 13.93 -14.63 -17.81
C TYR A 156 14.12 -13.26 -18.49
N ASN A 157 13.17 -12.88 -19.32
CA ASN A 157 13.09 -11.52 -19.84
C ASN A 157 12.53 -10.60 -18.74
N ILE A 158 13.36 -9.73 -18.16
CA ILE A 158 12.94 -8.82 -17.08
C ILE A 158 12.43 -7.51 -17.69
N VAL A 159 11.21 -7.13 -17.29
CA VAL A 159 10.54 -5.91 -17.74
C VAL A 159 10.01 -5.11 -16.53
N ASN A 160 9.66 -3.85 -16.76
CA ASN A 160 8.98 -3.03 -15.75
C ASN A 160 7.50 -3.44 -15.67
N ALA A 161 7.01 -3.77 -14.48
CA ALA A 161 5.61 -4.16 -14.25
C ALA A 161 4.63 -2.99 -14.27
N GLN A 162 5.08 -1.75 -14.42
CA GLN A 162 4.22 -0.55 -14.37
C GLN A 162 3.03 -0.62 -15.34
N CYS A 163 3.20 -1.26 -16.50
CA CYS A 163 2.08 -1.42 -17.44
C CYS A 163 0.93 -2.25 -16.83
N VAL A 164 1.22 -3.24 -15.98
CA VAL A 164 0.22 -4.06 -15.28
C VAL A 164 -0.38 -3.29 -14.10
N THR A 165 0.47 -2.73 -13.25
CA THR A 165 0.05 -2.03 -12.03
C THR A 165 -0.76 -0.78 -12.37
N ALA A 166 -0.33 0.02 -13.34
CA ALA A 166 -1.05 1.20 -13.82
C ALA A 166 -2.40 0.83 -14.46
N HIS A 167 -2.43 -0.21 -15.32
CA HIS A 167 -3.68 -0.69 -15.91
C HIS A 167 -4.73 -1.03 -14.85
N CYS A 168 -4.32 -1.66 -13.76
CA CYS A 168 -5.23 -2.02 -12.67
C CYS A 168 -5.65 -0.82 -11.82
N ARG A 169 -4.72 0.07 -11.44
CA ARG A 169 -4.92 1.11 -10.45
C ARG A 169 -5.41 2.45 -11.01
N MET A 170 -5.23 2.69 -12.32
CA MET A 170 -5.57 3.97 -12.94
C MET A 170 -7.06 4.29 -12.81
N HIS A 171 -7.93 3.31 -13.00
CA HIS A 171 -9.37 3.45 -12.82
C HIS A 171 -9.78 2.85 -11.48
N LYS A 172 -10.34 3.68 -10.60
CA LYS A 172 -10.77 3.30 -9.25
C LYS A 172 -12.15 2.63 -9.29
N SER A 173 -12.36 1.67 -8.42
CA SER A 173 -13.69 1.10 -8.19
C SER A 173 -14.62 2.11 -7.51
N ALA A 174 -15.93 1.83 -7.52
CA ALA A 174 -16.89 2.67 -6.81
C ALA A 174 -16.60 2.71 -5.30
N ASN A 175 -16.17 1.58 -4.71
CA ASN A 175 -15.81 1.50 -3.30
C ASN A 175 -14.51 2.28 -3.01
N GLU A 176 -13.48 2.17 -3.85
CA GLU A 176 -12.27 3.01 -3.73
C GLU A 176 -12.60 4.50 -3.77
N LEU A 177 -13.49 4.92 -4.69
CA LEU A 177 -13.92 6.31 -4.76
C LEU A 177 -14.66 6.76 -3.50
N ALA A 178 -15.54 5.93 -2.95
CA ALA A 178 -16.25 6.23 -1.71
C ALA A 178 -15.29 6.39 -0.52
N LEU A 179 -14.30 5.49 -0.39
CA LEU A 179 -13.27 5.56 0.65
C LEU A 179 -12.39 6.81 0.49
N MET A 180 -11.96 7.12 -0.74
CA MET A 180 -11.16 8.32 -1.04
C MET A 180 -11.93 9.59 -0.75
N GLN A 181 -13.22 9.67 -1.15
CA GLN A 181 -14.07 10.83 -0.88
C GLN A 181 -14.21 11.04 0.63
N ARG A 182 -14.49 9.97 1.39
CA ARG A 182 -14.61 10.07 2.84
C ARG A 182 -13.31 10.55 3.49
N ALA A 183 -12.16 10.04 3.06
CA ALA A 183 -10.86 10.50 3.58
C ALA A 183 -10.63 11.99 3.32
N MET A 184 -11.06 12.50 2.17
CA MET A 184 -11.00 13.94 1.84
C MET A 184 -11.96 14.74 2.72
N ASP A 185 -13.21 14.28 2.91
CA ASP A 185 -14.20 14.95 3.75
C ASP A 185 -13.71 15.02 5.21
N MET A 186 -13.14 13.93 5.74
CA MET A 186 -12.51 13.89 7.07
C MET A 186 -11.41 14.94 7.19
N THR A 187 -10.53 15.02 6.19
CA THR A 187 -9.44 16.01 6.17
C THR A 187 -10.00 17.44 6.15
N LEU A 188 -11.06 17.71 5.41
CA LEU A 188 -11.70 19.04 5.39
C LEU A 188 -12.30 19.42 6.73
N GLU A 189 -12.95 18.49 7.44
CA GLU A 189 -13.47 18.76 8.80
C GLU A 189 -12.35 19.00 9.79
N VAL A 190 -11.24 18.24 9.70
CA VAL A 190 -10.02 18.48 10.51
C VAL A 190 -9.44 19.87 10.22
N HIS A 191 -9.38 20.31 8.95
CA HIS A 191 -8.90 21.65 8.60
C HIS A 191 -9.79 22.76 9.18
N LYS A 192 -11.12 22.60 9.13
CA LYS A 192 -12.07 23.56 9.73
C LYS A 192 -11.86 23.66 11.24
N ALA A 193 -11.77 22.52 11.93
CA ALA A 193 -11.52 22.47 13.37
C ALA A 193 -10.15 23.08 13.72
N THR A 194 -9.11 22.79 12.92
CA THR A 194 -7.78 23.38 13.10
C THR A 194 -7.81 24.91 12.96
N ALA A 195 -8.48 25.42 11.93
CA ALA A 195 -8.58 26.87 11.75
C ALA A 195 -9.32 27.55 12.93
N SER A 196 -10.37 26.91 13.46
CA SER A 196 -11.15 27.47 14.57
C SER A 196 -10.37 27.61 15.88
N MET A 197 -9.32 26.79 16.09
CA MET A 197 -8.56 26.79 17.35
C MET A 197 -7.26 27.62 17.29
N LEU A 198 -6.91 28.22 16.15
CA LEU A 198 -5.70 29.04 16.02
C LEU A 198 -5.76 30.29 16.91
N TYR A 199 -4.65 30.60 17.57
CA TYR A 199 -4.49 31.81 18.38
C TYR A 199 -3.10 32.43 18.21
N GLU A 200 -2.95 33.69 18.58
CA GLU A 200 -1.66 34.37 18.52
C GLU A 200 -0.63 33.71 19.46
N GLY A 201 0.52 33.32 18.90
CA GLY A 201 1.60 32.66 19.65
C GLY A 201 1.54 31.12 19.61
N ILE A 202 0.53 30.52 18.96
CA ILE A 202 0.52 29.07 18.77
C ILE A 202 1.74 28.61 17.96
N THR A 203 2.28 27.45 18.30
CA THR A 203 3.44 26.87 17.62
C THR A 203 3.01 25.85 16.55
N THR A 204 3.86 25.60 15.54
CA THR A 204 3.63 24.57 14.53
C THR A 204 3.46 23.18 15.16
N THR A 205 4.23 22.87 16.21
CA THR A 205 4.14 21.59 16.94
C THR A 205 2.78 21.40 17.62
N GLU A 206 2.21 22.45 18.20
CA GLU A 206 0.87 22.39 18.80
C GLU A 206 -0.21 22.14 17.75
N VAL A 207 -0.09 22.81 16.58
CA VAL A 207 -1.02 22.58 15.46
C VAL A 207 -0.89 21.15 14.91
N GLU A 208 0.31 20.63 14.73
CA GLU A 208 0.52 19.23 14.30
C GLU A 208 -0.07 18.23 15.29
N ALA A 209 0.14 18.43 16.58
CA ALA A 209 -0.42 17.58 17.64
C ALA A 209 -1.96 17.63 17.64
N PHE A 210 -2.54 18.80 17.41
CA PHE A 210 -3.99 18.95 17.26
C PHE A 210 -4.51 18.19 16.03
N ILE A 211 -3.91 18.38 14.86
CA ILE A 211 -4.29 17.72 13.60
C ILE A 211 -4.28 16.20 13.76
N LYS A 212 -3.27 15.65 14.44
CA LYS A 212 -3.19 14.20 14.72
C LYS A 212 -4.38 13.73 15.57
N LYS A 213 -4.69 14.44 16.66
CA LYS A 213 -5.83 14.13 17.54
C LYS A 213 -7.18 14.27 16.79
N ALA A 214 -7.31 15.33 15.97
CA ALA A 214 -8.49 15.59 15.19
C ALA A 214 -8.76 14.48 14.16
N HIS A 215 -7.72 13.98 13.46
CA HIS A 215 -7.86 12.81 12.60
C HIS A 215 -8.30 11.55 13.36
N GLN A 216 -7.78 11.33 14.57
CA GLN A 216 -8.25 10.23 15.41
C GLN A 216 -9.71 10.39 15.83
N LYS A 217 -10.15 11.62 16.11
CA LYS A 217 -11.53 11.92 16.49
C LYS A 217 -12.53 11.67 15.36
N VAL A 218 -12.15 11.91 14.11
CA VAL A 218 -12.98 11.58 12.94
C VAL A 218 -12.87 10.12 12.47
N GLY A 219 -12.14 9.27 13.21
CA GLY A 219 -12.08 7.82 12.98
C GLY A 219 -10.86 7.31 12.21
N ALA A 220 -9.90 8.18 11.84
CA ALA A 220 -8.64 7.74 11.25
C ALA A 220 -7.62 7.34 12.34
N PRO A 221 -6.62 6.49 12.04
CA PRO A 221 -5.55 6.17 13.00
C PRO A 221 -4.64 7.36 13.33
N GLY A 222 -4.76 8.45 12.60
CA GLY A 222 -3.99 9.69 12.66
C GLY A 222 -3.78 10.26 11.26
N ASN A 223 -2.89 11.23 11.14
CA ASN A 223 -2.44 11.73 9.85
C ASN A 223 -1.21 10.93 9.38
N TYR A 224 -1.12 10.68 8.08
CA TYR A 224 0.08 10.07 7.48
C TYR A 224 1.22 11.09 7.38
N PHE A 225 0.87 12.32 7.02
CA PHE A 225 1.82 13.39 6.79
C PHE A 225 1.17 14.74 7.14
N CYS A 226 1.93 15.63 7.77
CA CYS A 226 1.47 16.96 8.13
C CYS A 226 2.62 17.95 7.97
N ILE A 227 2.37 19.05 7.27
CA ILE A 227 3.26 20.21 7.23
C ILE A 227 2.50 21.41 7.77
N VAL A 228 3.06 22.06 8.78
CA VAL A 228 2.56 23.33 9.32
C VAL A 228 3.69 24.34 9.25
N LEU A 229 3.46 25.44 8.53
CA LEU A 229 4.44 26.52 8.36
C LEU A 229 3.75 27.87 8.62
N PHE A 230 4.44 28.76 9.34
CA PHE A 230 4.04 30.14 9.57
C PHE A 230 5.09 31.09 9.04
#